data_4203f455942b40e0769db5e29dc1325d
#
_entry.id   4203f455942b40e0769db5e29dc1325d
#
_cell.length_a   1.000
_cell.length_b   1.000
_cell.length_c   1.000
_cell.angle_alpha   90.00
_cell.angle_beta   90.00
_cell.angle_gamma   90.00
#
_symmetry.space_group_name_H-M   'P 1'
#
loop_
_entity.id
_entity.type
_entity.pdbx_description
1 polymer ?
#
loop_
_entity_poly.entity_id
_entity_poly.type
_entity_poly.pdbx_seq_one_letter_code
_entity_poly.pdbx_strand_id
1 'polypeptide(L)'
;MKKTLIVYGSTTGNCEEYAGKIAQQLGVNDVKNVGDVDALSGYDNLLLGTSTWGAGELQDDWYDGVEMLKCADLKGKTIALFGCGDASGYSDTFCGGMSALYDAVKDSGAKLIGQVAADSYTYDDSESVVDGKFVGLAIDSSEDEDAIDNRIESWTESIKSEL
;
A
#
# COMPACT_ATOMS: atom_id res chain seq x y z
N MET A 1 2.48 18.70 6.87
CA MET A 1 2.68 17.54 5.98
C MET A 1 3.35 18.00 4.70
N LYS A 2 4.39 17.31 4.29
CA LYS A 2 5.07 17.55 3.01
C LYS A 2 4.17 17.09 1.85
N LYS A 3 4.52 17.46 0.63
CA LYS A 3 3.72 17.12 -0.54
C LYS A 3 3.61 15.60 -0.71
N THR A 4 2.39 15.08 -0.70
CA THR A 4 2.09 13.65 -0.65
C THR A 4 1.25 13.23 -1.86
N LEU A 5 1.63 12.12 -2.49
CA LEU A 5 0.88 11.48 -3.58
C LEU A 5 0.45 10.08 -3.13
N ILE A 6 -0.80 9.75 -3.34
CA ILE A 6 -1.32 8.40 -3.15
C ILE A 6 -1.51 7.77 -4.52
N VAL A 7 -0.87 6.62 -4.74
CA VAL A 7 -0.91 5.89 -6.01
C VAL A 7 -1.51 4.51 -5.76
N TYR A 8 -2.49 4.14 -6.54
CA TYR A 8 -3.15 2.84 -6.41
C TYR A 8 -3.23 2.12 -7.75
N GLY A 9 -3.29 0.79 -7.70
CA GLY A 9 -3.67 -0.05 -8.83
C GLY A 9 -4.85 -0.93 -8.40
N SER A 10 -5.94 -0.87 -9.13
CA SER A 10 -7.17 -1.59 -8.78
C SER A 10 -7.93 -2.02 -10.02
N THR A 11 -8.41 -3.26 -10.02
CA THR A 11 -9.26 -3.79 -11.10
C THR A 11 -10.73 -3.77 -10.70
N THR A 12 -11.03 -4.12 -9.44
CA THR A 12 -12.41 -4.21 -8.93
C THR A 12 -12.89 -2.96 -8.22
N GLY A 13 -12.01 -1.98 -8.00
CA GLY A 13 -12.33 -0.74 -7.30
C GLY A 13 -12.08 -0.74 -5.80
N ASN A 14 -11.75 -1.88 -5.18
CA ASN A 14 -11.52 -1.94 -3.74
C ASN A 14 -10.31 -1.13 -3.30
N CYS A 15 -9.19 -1.28 -3.98
CA CYS A 15 -7.97 -0.53 -3.66
C CYS A 15 -8.16 0.97 -3.90
N GLU A 16 -8.91 1.34 -4.94
CA GLU A 16 -9.29 2.73 -5.21
C GLU A 16 -10.12 3.31 -4.05
N GLU A 17 -11.10 2.55 -3.56
CA GLU A 17 -11.92 2.96 -2.42
C GLU A 17 -11.06 3.19 -1.18
N TYR A 18 -10.16 2.26 -0.88
CA TYR A 18 -9.29 2.36 0.29
C TYR A 18 -8.30 3.53 0.16
N ALA A 19 -7.77 3.76 -1.03
CA ALA A 19 -6.92 4.92 -1.31
C ALA A 19 -7.67 6.23 -1.04
N GLY A 20 -8.94 6.32 -1.44
CA GLY A 20 -9.79 7.46 -1.17
C GLY A 20 -10.04 7.68 0.32
N LYS A 21 -10.26 6.61 1.08
CA LYS A 21 -10.42 6.69 2.55
C LYS A 21 -9.15 7.17 3.24
N ILE A 22 -8.00 6.68 2.83
CA ILE A 22 -6.69 7.11 3.34
C ILE A 22 -6.49 8.60 3.05
N ALA A 23 -6.78 9.02 1.82
CA ALA A 23 -6.66 10.42 1.40
C ALA A 23 -7.53 11.34 2.26
N GLN A 24 -8.75 10.92 2.54
CA GLN A 24 -9.69 11.68 3.36
C GLN A 24 -9.17 11.83 4.80
N GLN A 25 -8.65 10.76 5.38
CA GLN A 25 -8.10 10.80 6.74
C GLN A 25 -6.86 11.70 6.84
N LEU A 26 -6.03 11.72 5.82
CA LEU A 26 -4.80 12.51 5.80
C LEU A 26 -4.99 13.93 5.28
N GLY A 27 -6.13 14.23 4.65
CA GLY A 27 -6.35 15.52 3.99
C GLY A 27 -5.54 15.68 2.70
N VAL A 28 -5.23 14.57 2.02
CA VAL A 28 -4.47 14.55 0.78
C VAL A 28 -5.42 14.62 -0.42
N ASN A 29 -5.14 15.49 -1.39
CA ASN A 29 -5.95 15.64 -2.60
C ASN A 29 -5.37 14.92 -3.82
N ASP A 30 -4.08 14.61 -3.82
CA ASP A 30 -3.39 13.98 -4.94
C ASP A 30 -3.50 12.45 -4.82
N VAL A 31 -4.53 11.89 -5.43
CA VAL A 31 -4.79 10.45 -5.49
C VAL A 31 -4.90 10.06 -6.96
N LYS A 32 -4.06 9.15 -7.43
CA LYS A 32 -4.02 8.75 -8.83
C LYS A 32 -3.91 7.25 -9.00
N ASN A 33 -4.56 6.73 -10.05
CA ASN A 33 -4.26 5.39 -10.53
C ASN A 33 -2.82 5.37 -11.05
N VAL A 34 -2.12 4.28 -10.82
CA VAL A 34 -0.70 4.14 -11.22
C VAL A 34 -0.50 4.36 -12.73
N GLY A 35 -1.48 3.99 -13.54
CA GLY A 35 -1.44 4.23 -15.00
C GLY A 35 -1.52 5.70 -15.39
N ASP A 36 -1.97 6.57 -14.49
CA ASP A 36 -2.12 8.03 -14.73
C ASP A 36 -0.95 8.83 -14.14
N VAL A 37 0.04 8.17 -13.54
CA VAL A 37 1.19 8.86 -12.93
C VAL A 37 2.30 9.03 -13.97
N ASP A 38 2.65 10.28 -14.24
CA ASP A 38 3.72 10.62 -15.19
C ASP A 38 5.09 10.75 -14.50
N ALA A 39 5.12 11.29 -13.28
CA ALA A 39 6.36 11.53 -12.55
C ALA A 39 6.12 11.55 -11.04
N LEU A 40 7.15 11.14 -10.29
CA LEU A 40 7.14 11.11 -8.82
C LEU A 40 7.98 12.23 -8.20
N SER A 41 8.74 12.96 -9.01
CA SER A 41 9.76 13.91 -8.55
C SER A 41 9.21 15.12 -7.79
N GLY A 42 7.95 15.44 -7.97
CA GLY A 42 7.31 16.59 -7.30
C GLY A 42 6.80 16.29 -5.89
N TYR A 43 6.98 15.08 -5.38
CA TYR A 43 6.41 14.65 -4.11
C TYR A 43 7.50 14.18 -3.14
N ASP A 44 7.33 14.53 -1.87
CA ASP A 44 8.23 14.09 -0.78
C ASP A 44 7.77 12.78 -0.16
N ASN A 45 6.46 12.52 -0.17
CA ASN A 45 5.85 11.32 0.40
C ASN A 45 5.05 10.58 -0.67
N LEU A 46 5.20 9.26 -0.69
CA LEU A 46 4.45 8.39 -1.61
C LEU A 46 3.74 7.30 -0.80
N LEU A 47 2.44 7.19 -0.98
CA LEU A 47 1.64 6.08 -0.45
C LEU A 47 1.23 5.20 -1.63
N LEU A 48 1.74 3.97 -1.67
CA LEU A 48 1.59 3.07 -2.81
C LEU A 48 0.71 1.89 -2.43
N GLY A 49 -0.32 1.64 -3.20
CA GLY A 49 -1.29 0.59 -2.90
C GLY A 49 -1.62 -0.30 -4.08
N THR A 50 -1.83 -1.58 -3.80
CA THR A 50 -2.19 -2.59 -4.80
C THR A 50 -3.18 -3.60 -4.24
N SER A 51 -4.05 -4.11 -5.11
CA SER A 51 -4.80 -5.33 -4.82
C SER A 51 -3.92 -6.56 -5.10
N THR A 52 -4.33 -7.71 -4.56
CA THR A 52 -3.61 -8.98 -4.73
C THR A 52 -4.41 -9.89 -5.63
N TRP A 53 -3.76 -10.49 -6.62
CA TRP A 53 -4.38 -11.37 -7.61
C TRP A 53 -3.70 -12.74 -7.63
N GLY A 54 -4.43 -13.76 -8.08
CA GLY A 54 -3.92 -15.10 -8.23
C GLY A 54 -3.23 -15.62 -6.96
N ALA A 55 -2.01 -16.10 -7.09
CA ALA A 55 -1.20 -16.65 -6.00
C ALA A 55 -0.33 -15.57 -5.32
N GLY A 56 -0.92 -14.44 -4.96
CA GLY A 56 -0.20 -13.31 -4.34
C GLY A 56 0.42 -12.36 -5.36
N GLU A 57 -0.16 -12.30 -6.55
CA GLU A 57 0.37 -11.48 -7.64
C GLU A 57 -0.01 -10.01 -7.53
N LEU A 58 0.84 -9.17 -8.09
CA LEU A 58 0.63 -7.73 -8.21
C LEU A 58 -0.56 -7.44 -9.13
N GLN A 59 -1.31 -6.37 -8.84
CA GLN A 59 -2.35 -5.90 -9.74
C GLN A 59 -1.73 -5.43 -11.07
N ASP A 60 -2.41 -5.70 -12.19
CA ASP A 60 -1.86 -5.57 -13.55
C ASP A 60 -1.26 -4.19 -13.87
N ASP A 61 -1.92 -3.10 -13.43
CA ASP A 61 -1.45 -1.74 -13.71
C ASP A 61 -0.09 -1.45 -13.07
N TRP A 62 0.26 -2.18 -12.02
CA TRP A 62 1.52 -1.99 -11.31
C TRP A 62 2.74 -2.60 -12.00
N TYR A 63 2.58 -3.45 -13.01
CA TYR A 63 3.76 -3.99 -13.71
C TYR A 63 4.61 -2.87 -14.31
N ASP A 64 3.99 -1.91 -15.00
CA ASP A 64 4.67 -0.71 -15.49
C ASP A 64 5.05 0.24 -14.34
N GLY A 65 4.20 0.32 -13.32
CA GLY A 65 4.45 1.15 -12.13
C GLY A 65 5.68 0.72 -11.35
N VAL A 66 5.91 -0.58 -11.20
CA VAL A 66 7.10 -1.13 -10.54
C VAL A 66 8.37 -0.72 -11.32
N GLU A 67 8.34 -0.79 -12.64
CA GLU A 67 9.47 -0.34 -13.47
C GLU A 67 9.72 1.16 -13.30
N MET A 68 8.66 1.96 -13.23
CA MET A 68 8.75 3.40 -12.95
C MET A 68 9.42 3.66 -11.59
N LEU A 69 9.06 2.90 -10.55
CA LEU A 69 9.66 3.02 -9.22
C LEU A 69 11.15 2.68 -9.23
N LYS A 70 11.52 1.63 -9.94
CA LYS A 70 12.93 1.21 -10.06
C LYS A 70 13.79 2.25 -10.77
N CYS A 71 13.21 2.99 -11.72
CA CYS A 71 13.91 4.02 -12.49
C CYS A 71 13.89 5.39 -11.81
N ALA A 72 13.00 5.63 -10.85
CA ALA A 72 12.86 6.93 -10.18
C ALA A 72 13.93 7.13 -9.10
N ASP A 73 14.29 8.38 -8.85
CA ASP A 73 15.12 8.74 -7.70
C ASP A 73 14.22 8.91 -6.47
N LEU A 74 14.21 7.89 -5.62
CA LEU A 74 13.38 7.84 -4.42
C LEU A 74 14.17 8.19 -3.15
N LYS A 75 15.46 8.45 -3.27
CA LYS A 75 16.32 8.76 -2.12
C LYS A 75 15.80 10.00 -1.38
N GLY A 76 15.66 9.87 -0.08
CA GLY A 76 15.17 10.95 0.78
C GLY A 76 13.66 11.11 0.84
N LYS A 77 12.92 10.34 0.03
CA LYS A 77 11.45 10.33 0.11
C LYS A 77 10.98 9.41 1.24
N THR A 78 9.76 9.65 1.72
CA THR A 78 9.09 8.79 2.68
C THR A 78 8.03 7.99 1.94
N ILE A 79 8.06 6.66 2.08
CA ILE A 79 7.15 5.76 1.37
C ILE A 79 6.39 4.89 2.38
N ALA A 80 5.08 4.83 2.23
CA ALA A 80 4.22 3.90 2.95
C ALA A 80 3.48 3.03 1.93
N LEU A 81 3.29 1.77 2.26
CA LEU A 81 2.61 0.81 1.40
C LEU A 81 1.26 0.43 2.01
N PHE A 82 0.28 0.16 1.15
CA PHE A 82 -0.97 -0.45 1.57
C PHE A 82 -1.40 -1.47 0.51
N GLY A 83 -2.20 -2.41 0.92
CA GLY A 83 -2.66 -3.43 -0.01
C GLY A 83 -3.92 -4.08 0.50
N CYS A 84 -4.66 -4.71 -0.38
CA CYS A 84 -5.86 -5.43 -0.01
C CYS A 84 -5.82 -6.87 -0.49
N GLY A 85 -6.50 -7.73 0.25
CA GLY A 85 -6.64 -9.13 -0.05
C GLY A 85 -7.88 -9.66 0.65
N ASP A 86 -8.13 -10.96 0.50
CA ASP A 86 -9.27 -11.64 1.09
C ASP A 86 -8.75 -12.84 1.90
N ALA A 87 -8.68 -12.69 3.23
CA ALA A 87 -8.18 -13.73 4.11
C ALA A 87 -9.14 -14.93 4.19
N SER A 88 -10.42 -14.77 3.86
CA SER A 88 -11.37 -15.88 3.86
C SER A 88 -11.28 -16.75 2.61
N GLY A 89 -10.95 -16.17 1.46
CA GLY A 89 -10.84 -16.88 0.19
C GLY A 89 -9.42 -17.18 -0.25
N TYR A 90 -8.45 -16.36 0.16
CA TYR A 90 -7.04 -16.43 -0.26
C TYR A 90 -6.10 -16.26 0.93
N SER A 91 -6.31 -17.01 2.00
CA SER A 91 -5.57 -16.83 3.25
C SER A 91 -4.08 -17.20 3.17
N ASP A 92 -3.69 -18.04 2.23
CA ASP A 92 -2.28 -18.46 2.02
C ASP A 92 -1.49 -17.51 1.10
N THR A 93 -2.16 -16.52 0.49
CA THR A 93 -1.54 -15.48 -0.35
C THR A 93 -2.03 -14.08 0.04
N PHE A 94 -2.43 -13.91 1.28
CA PHE A 94 -3.06 -12.70 1.79
C PHE A 94 -2.20 -11.45 1.58
N CYS A 95 -2.74 -10.46 0.88
CA CYS A 95 -2.08 -9.18 0.58
C CYS A 95 -0.68 -9.32 -0.04
N GLY A 96 -0.39 -10.44 -0.71
CA GLY A 96 0.94 -10.72 -1.27
C GLY A 96 1.41 -9.72 -2.32
N GLY A 97 0.48 -9.00 -2.97
CA GLY A 97 0.85 -7.97 -3.97
C GLY A 97 1.72 -6.86 -3.41
N MET A 98 1.60 -6.52 -2.12
CA MET A 98 2.46 -5.51 -1.50
C MET A 98 3.94 -5.89 -1.52
N SER A 99 4.28 -7.18 -1.50
CA SER A 99 5.67 -7.63 -1.48
C SER A 99 6.44 -7.17 -2.72
N ALA A 100 5.77 -7.13 -3.87
CA ALA A 100 6.38 -6.65 -5.11
C ALA A 100 6.68 -5.15 -5.05
N LEU A 101 5.80 -4.36 -4.45
CA LEU A 101 6.05 -2.93 -4.22
C LEU A 101 7.20 -2.73 -3.23
N TYR A 102 7.22 -3.50 -2.17
CA TYR A 102 8.28 -3.46 -1.16
C TYR A 102 9.66 -3.77 -1.81
N ASP A 103 9.73 -4.83 -2.61
CA ASP A 103 10.96 -5.20 -3.30
C ASP A 103 11.44 -4.11 -4.26
N ALA A 104 10.52 -3.38 -4.88
CA ALA A 104 10.87 -2.30 -5.79
C ALA A 104 11.47 -1.08 -5.07
N VAL A 105 11.13 -0.84 -3.80
CA VAL A 105 11.50 0.40 -3.09
C VAL A 105 12.43 0.19 -1.89
N LYS A 106 12.59 -1.03 -1.39
CA LYS A 106 13.35 -1.31 -0.15
C LYS A 106 14.82 -0.86 -0.19
N ASP A 107 15.44 -0.88 -1.36
CA ASP A 107 16.84 -0.51 -1.55
C ASP A 107 17.00 0.84 -2.26
N SER A 108 15.92 1.63 -2.37
CA SER A 108 15.91 2.89 -3.11
C SER A 108 16.51 4.08 -2.37
N GLY A 109 16.81 3.92 -1.07
CA GLY A 109 17.22 5.02 -0.20
C GLY A 109 16.06 5.81 0.40
N ALA A 110 14.83 5.44 0.11
CA ALA A 110 13.64 6.02 0.71
C ALA A 110 13.45 5.48 2.14
N LYS A 111 12.81 6.28 2.99
CA LYS A 111 12.39 5.84 4.32
C LYS A 111 11.04 5.13 4.21
N LEU A 112 10.99 3.86 4.60
CA LEU A 112 9.75 3.09 4.62
C LEU A 112 9.09 3.20 6.00
N ILE A 113 7.81 3.57 6.01
CA ILE A 113 7.01 3.70 7.21
C ILE A 113 5.70 2.92 7.08
N GLY A 114 4.96 2.81 8.18
CA GLY A 114 3.61 2.25 8.15
C GLY A 114 3.55 0.72 8.19
N GLN A 115 4.60 0.05 8.65
CA GLN A 115 4.55 -1.39 8.90
C GLN A 115 3.50 -1.70 9.98
N VAL A 116 2.80 -2.82 9.82
CA VAL A 116 1.69 -3.21 10.70
C VAL A 116 1.95 -4.60 11.28
N ALA A 117 1.81 -4.76 12.59
CA ALA A 117 1.97 -6.05 13.24
C ALA A 117 1.00 -7.09 12.66
N ALA A 118 1.52 -8.25 12.29
CA ALA A 118 0.73 -9.30 11.64
C ALA A 118 -0.17 -10.09 12.61
N ASP A 119 0.05 -9.98 13.91
CA ASP A 119 -0.66 -10.74 14.94
C ASP A 119 -2.14 -10.36 15.11
N SER A 120 -2.55 -9.20 14.59
CA SER A 120 -3.95 -8.75 14.62
C SER A 120 -4.79 -9.26 13.44
N TYR A 121 -4.20 -10.08 12.56
CA TYR A 121 -4.85 -10.61 11.35
C TYR A 121 -5.03 -12.12 11.45
N THR A 122 -6.03 -12.62 10.72
CA THR A 122 -6.28 -14.06 10.58
C THR A 122 -6.02 -14.46 9.14
N TYR A 123 -4.90 -15.15 8.91
CA TYR A 123 -4.51 -15.64 7.57
C TYR A 123 -3.54 -16.82 7.74
N ASP A 124 -3.31 -17.59 6.68
CA ASP A 124 -2.39 -18.73 6.72
C ASP A 124 -0.96 -18.33 6.35
N ASP A 125 -0.78 -17.53 5.29
CA ASP A 125 0.53 -17.09 4.85
C ASP A 125 0.45 -15.80 4.03
N SER A 126 1.53 -15.02 4.03
CA SER A 126 1.66 -13.82 3.21
C SER A 126 3.13 -13.52 2.91
N GLU A 127 3.44 -13.28 1.64
CA GLU A 127 4.76 -12.81 1.21
C GLU A 127 5.06 -11.38 1.68
N SER A 128 4.05 -10.64 2.09
CA SER A 128 4.17 -9.24 2.54
C SER A 128 4.56 -9.12 4.02
N VAL A 129 4.79 -10.23 4.71
CA VAL A 129 5.22 -10.23 6.12
C VAL A 129 6.73 -10.35 6.19
N VAL A 130 7.38 -9.38 6.84
CA VAL A 130 8.83 -9.36 7.09
C VAL A 130 9.04 -9.11 8.58
N ASP A 131 9.77 -9.99 9.24
CA ASP A 131 10.08 -9.90 10.68
C ASP A 131 8.81 -9.78 11.58
N GLY A 132 7.75 -10.49 11.22
CA GLY A 132 6.49 -10.52 11.97
C GLY A 132 5.57 -9.33 11.72
N LYS A 133 5.88 -8.49 10.73
CA LYS A 133 5.07 -7.33 10.37
C LYS A 133 4.77 -7.31 8.88
N PHE A 134 3.56 -6.89 8.52
CA PHE A 134 3.29 -6.52 7.13
C PHE A 134 4.13 -5.29 6.75
N VAL A 135 4.61 -5.27 5.51
CA VAL A 135 5.42 -4.16 4.97
C VAL A 135 4.64 -2.86 4.84
N GLY A 136 3.33 -2.91 4.99
CA GLY A 136 2.44 -1.77 4.97
C GLY A 136 1.08 -2.13 5.56
N LEU A 137 0.07 -1.30 5.33
CA LEU A 137 -1.29 -1.58 5.79
C LEU A 137 -1.90 -2.71 4.95
N ALA A 138 -2.12 -3.85 5.58
CA ALA A 138 -2.86 -4.96 4.98
C ALA A 138 -4.35 -4.78 5.27
N ILE A 139 -5.16 -4.73 4.22
CA ILE A 139 -6.61 -4.57 4.33
C ILE A 139 -7.28 -5.88 3.92
N ASP A 140 -8.00 -6.50 4.84
CA ASP A 140 -8.74 -7.73 4.59
C ASP A 140 -10.16 -7.38 4.16
N SER A 141 -10.44 -7.55 2.87
CA SER A 141 -11.76 -7.23 2.30
C SER A 141 -12.88 -8.13 2.81
N SER A 142 -12.55 -9.23 3.48
CA SER A 142 -13.55 -10.11 4.12
C SER A 142 -13.98 -9.61 5.50
N GLU A 143 -13.31 -8.62 6.07
CA GLU A 143 -13.72 -7.99 7.33
C GLU A 143 -14.91 -7.05 7.13
N ASP A 144 -15.59 -6.72 8.23
CA ASP A 144 -16.66 -5.72 8.21
C ASP A 144 -16.12 -4.34 7.82
N GLU A 145 -16.95 -3.52 7.19
CA GLU A 145 -16.57 -2.15 6.81
C GLU A 145 -16.07 -1.34 8.00
N ASP A 146 -16.71 -1.47 9.16
CA ASP A 146 -16.29 -0.78 10.38
C ASP A 146 -14.87 -1.21 10.82
N ALA A 147 -14.55 -2.49 10.71
CA ALA A 147 -13.23 -3.01 11.05
C ALA A 147 -12.17 -2.48 10.06
N ILE A 148 -12.51 -2.43 8.78
CA ILE A 148 -11.63 -1.87 7.74
C ILE A 148 -11.38 -0.38 8.01
N ASP A 149 -12.43 0.38 8.27
CA ASP A 149 -12.33 1.82 8.55
C ASP A 149 -11.47 2.09 9.79
N ASN A 150 -11.61 1.29 10.83
CA ASN A 150 -10.79 1.40 12.04
C ASN A 150 -9.30 1.12 11.77
N ARG A 151 -9.00 0.14 10.94
CA ARG A 151 -7.61 -0.16 10.54
C ARG A 151 -7.00 1.01 9.76
N ILE A 152 -7.74 1.57 8.82
CA ILE A 152 -7.30 2.72 8.03
C ILE A 152 -7.07 3.93 8.92
N GLU A 153 -8.00 4.24 9.80
CA GLU A 153 -7.89 5.37 10.73
C GLU A 153 -6.67 5.23 11.64
N SER A 154 -6.50 4.07 12.27
CA SER A 154 -5.36 3.82 13.17
C SER A 154 -4.04 3.92 12.43
N TRP A 155 -3.98 3.38 11.22
CA TRP A 155 -2.77 3.41 10.41
C TRP A 155 -2.41 4.83 10.00
N THR A 156 -3.39 5.60 9.52
CA THR A 156 -3.16 6.99 9.08
C THR A 156 -2.70 7.86 10.25
N GLU A 157 -3.28 7.67 11.43
CA GLU A 157 -2.82 8.37 12.63
C GLU A 157 -1.37 8.01 12.99
N SER A 158 -0.99 6.74 12.81
CA SER A 158 0.37 6.28 13.14
C SER A 158 1.43 6.84 12.22
N ILE A 159 1.12 7.09 10.95
CA ILE A 159 2.09 7.59 9.96
C ILE A 159 2.05 9.11 9.79
N LYS A 160 0.99 9.76 10.21
CA LYS A 160 0.76 11.19 9.94
C LYS A 160 1.89 12.09 10.41
N SER A 161 2.49 11.77 11.54
CA SER A 161 3.61 12.57 12.09
C SER A 161 4.91 12.40 11.29
N GLU A 162 5.00 11.40 10.42
CA GLU A 162 6.19 11.12 9.63
C GLU A 162 6.09 11.61 8.18
N LEU A 163 4.93 12.13 7.79
CA LEU A 163 4.68 12.66 6.45
C LEU A 163 5.00 14.15 6.30
#